data_1a5c658e9392fb7abcf9f6567e108bfa
#
_entry.id   1a5c658e9392fb7abcf9f6567e108bfa
#
_cell.length_a   1.000
_cell.length_b   1.000
_cell.length_c   1.000
_cell.angle_alpha   90.00
_cell.angle_beta   90.00
_cell.angle_gamma   90.00
#
_symmetry.space_group_name_H-M   'P 1'
#
loop_
_entity.id
_entity.type
_entity.pdbx_description
1 polymer ?
#
loop_
_entity_poly.entity_id
_entity_poly.type
_entity_poly.pdbx_seq_one_letter_code
_entity_poly.pdbx_strand_id
1 'polypeptide(L)'
;MKLPNQNRRFLLFLVMLSATTFGMAQTSFDPDEGCLNVIDISYAKGVGEYGDGGLSGNYLHEKFINERLSIGAGIGYNRHEEYKFSAIPVYLSSHYFFLDKRFSPFVNLRVGGFALFNMKNVGTNEKYSLSKEKQGFSLFMSPSVGVKMHITTNIGIMASISDEAYLVKAFDTNKNDYKSKLIHDLGINVGVCFQIKGW
;
A
#
# COMPACT_ATOMS: atom_id res chain seq x y z
N MET A 1 32.65 10.26 13.67
CA MET A 1 31.34 10.39 14.31
C MET A 1 31.00 9.07 15.01
N LYS A 2 31.08 9.00 16.36
CA LYS A 2 30.79 7.76 17.12
C LYS A 2 29.28 7.73 17.40
N LEU A 3 28.59 6.75 16.83
CA LEU A 3 27.18 6.52 17.14
C LEU A 3 27.00 6.22 18.64
N PRO A 4 25.97 6.74 19.30
CA PRO A 4 25.68 6.46 20.69
C PRO A 4 25.44 4.96 20.89
N ASN A 5 25.89 4.44 22.05
CA ASN A 5 25.96 3.00 22.35
C ASN A 5 24.62 2.25 22.22
N GLN A 6 23.50 2.95 22.39
CA GLN A 6 22.15 2.43 22.22
C GLN A 6 21.83 2.10 20.76
N ASN A 7 22.21 2.96 19.81
CA ASN A 7 21.96 2.74 18.39
C ASN A 7 22.81 1.60 17.83
N ARG A 8 24.02 1.38 18.39
CA ARG A 8 24.89 0.27 18.02
C ARG A 8 24.31 -1.08 18.46
N ARG A 9 23.69 -1.16 19.64
CA ARG A 9 23.01 -2.38 20.11
C ARG A 9 21.77 -2.69 19.29
N PHE A 10 21.00 -1.67 18.92
CA PHE A 10 19.85 -1.82 18.05
C PHE A 10 20.24 -2.28 16.65
N LEU A 11 21.32 -1.72 16.09
CA LEU A 11 21.84 -2.13 14.78
C LEU A 11 22.36 -3.59 14.81
N LEU A 12 23.07 -3.99 15.87
CA LEU A 12 23.52 -5.38 16.07
C LEU A 12 22.34 -6.34 16.24
N PHE A 13 21.29 -5.94 16.94
CA PHE A 13 20.07 -6.74 17.07
C PHE A 13 19.36 -6.91 15.71
N LEU A 14 19.28 -5.87 14.90
CA LEU A 14 18.72 -5.92 13.55
C LEU A 14 19.56 -6.82 12.63
N VAL A 15 20.88 -6.75 12.70
CA VAL A 15 21.81 -7.60 11.94
C VAL A 15 21.73 -9.06 12.42
N MET A 16 21.64 -9.32 13.72
CA MET A 16 21.42 -10.68 14.24
C MET A 16 20.05 -11.25 13.85
N LEU A 17 19.00 -10.41 13.89
CA LEU A 17 17.66 -10.82 13.44
C LEU A 17 17.65 -11.18 11.95
N SER A 18 18.39 -10.43 11.12
CA SER A 18 18.53 -10.74 9.70
C SER A 18 19.36 -12.01 9.47
N ALA A 19 20.42 -12.23 10.25
CA ALA A 19 21.27 -13.42 10.11
C ALA A 19 20.58 -14.72 10.53
N THR A 20 19.71 -14.69 11.55
CA THR A 20 18.96 -15.87 11.99
C THR A 20 17.85 -16.27 11.00
N THR A 21 17.34 -15.32 10.22
CA THR A 21 16.33 -15.61 9.18
C THR A 21 16.94 -16.28 7.93
N PHE A 22 18.24 -16.10 7.66
CA PHE A 22 18.91 -16.74 6.53
C PHE A 22 19.24 -18.24 6.76
N GLY A 23 19.21 -18.72 8.00
CA GLY A 23 19.59 -20.09 8.36
C GLY A 23 18.47 -21.12 8.41
N MET A 24 17.21 -20.69 8.30
CA MET A 24 16.07 -21.63 8.43
C MET A 24 15.65 -22.19 7.07
N ALA A 25 15.80 -23.49 6.98
CA ALA A 25 15.44 -24.43 5.94
C ALA A 25 14.61 -23.89 4.75
N GLN A 26 15.21 -24.04 3.59
CA GLN A 26 14.60 -23.87 2.27
C GLN A 26 13.50 -24.92 2.08
N THR A 27 12.25 -24.59 2.32
CA THR A 27 11.17 -25.30 1.67
C THR A 27 10.99 -24.61 0.32
N SER A 28 11.33 -25.31 -0.76
CA SER A 28 11.03 -24.87 -2.11
C SER A 28 9.51 -24.68 -2.21
N PHE A 29 9.12 -23.48 -2.47
CA PHE A 29 7.75 -23.13 -2.77
C PHE A 29 7.60 -23.27 -4.28
N ASP A 30 6.61 -24.04 -4.73
CA ASP A 30 6.28 -24.18 -6.15
C ASP A 30 5.17 -23.16 -6.48
N PRO A 31 5.51 -22.03 -7.13
CA PRO A 31 4.56 -20.97 -7.39
C PRO A 31 3.79 -21.11 -8.70
N ASP A 32 4.08 -22.19 -9.47
CA ASP A 32 3.66 -22.24 -10.86
C ASP A 32 2.15 -22.32 -11.10
N GLU A 33 1.32 -22.59 -10.10
CA GLU A 33 -0.14 -22.68 -10.28
C GLU A 33 -0.92 -22.21 -9.05
N GLY A 34 -0.88 -20.93 -8.70
CA GLY A 34 -1.60 -20.50 -7.52
C GLY A 34 -2.12 -19.06 -7.58
N CYS A 35 -3.04 -18.79 -6.65
CA CYS A 35 -3.53 -17.44 -6.41
C CYS A 35 -2.97 -16.92 -5.09
N LEU A 36 -2.55 -15.68 -5.09
CA LEU A 36 -2.15 -14.92 -3.91
C LEU A 36 -3.33 -14.05 -3.47
N ASN A 37 -3.80 -14.28 -2.25
CA ASN A 37 -4.79 -13.42 -1.61
C ASN A 37 -4.10 -12.64 -0.50
N VAL A 38 -4.30 -11.33 -0.44
CA VAL A 38 -3.70 -10.48 0.59
C VAL A 38 -4.81 -9.68 1.27
N ILE A 39 -4.78 -9.68 2.59
CA ILE A 39 -5.55 -8.74 3.41
C ILE A 39 -4.52 -7.88 4.12
N ASP A 40 -4.53 -6.60 3.85
CA ASP A 40 -3.61 -5.65 4.47
C ASP A 40 -4.36 -4.48 5.14
N ILE A 41 -3.70 -3.93 6.15
CA ILE A 41 -4.03 -2.65 6.75
C ILE A 41 -2.85 -1.71 6.50
N SER A 42 -3.16 -0.44 6.25
CA SER A 42 -2.17 0.59 6.03
C SER A 42 -2.46 1.81 6.89
N TYR A 43 -1.41 2.40 7.39
CA TYR A 43 -1.43 3.75 7.93
C TYR A 43 -0.58 4.63 7.03
N ALA A 44 -1.19 5.66 6.46
CA ALA A 44 -0.53 6.61 5.60
C ALA A 44 -0.46 7.99 6.27
N LYS A 45 0.62 8.72 6.00
CA LYS A 45 0.82 10.10 6.42
C LYS A 45 0.97 10.97 5.19
N GLY A 46 0.17 12.01 5.11
CA GLY A 46 0.23 12.99 4.04
C GLY A 46 1.59 13.67 3.92
N VAL A 47 2.05 13.85 2.69
CA VAL A 47 3.30 14.49 2.34
C VAL A 47 3.02 15.71 1.47
N GLY A 48 3.64 16.85 1.82
CA GLY A 48 3.47 18.10 1.08
C GLY A 48 2.25 18.90 1.52
N GLU A 49 1.90 19.91 0.72
CA GLU A 49 0.86 20.91 1.04
C GLU A 49 -0.57 20.31 1.05
N TYR A 50 -0.77 19.17 0.39
CA TYR A 50 -2.09 18.55 0.19
C TYR A 50 -2.17 17.10 0.72
N GLY A 51 -1.14 16.63 1.40
CA GLY A 51 -1.15 15.28 1.97
C GLY A 51 -2.14 15.17 3.12
N ASP A 52 -2.93 14.10 3.12
CA ASP A 52 -3.96 13.83 4.11
C ASP A 52 -3.82 12.40 4.61
N GLY A 53 -3.06 12.16 5.60
CA GLY A 53 -2.89 10.83 6.15
C GLY A 53 -4.19 10.15 6.59
N GLY A 54 -4.15 8.83 6.69
CA GLY A 54 -5.34 8.07 7.07
C GLY A 54 -5.06 6.59 7.32
N LEU A 55 -6.12 5.87 7.63
CA LEU A 55 -6.12 4.43 7.82
C LEU A 55 -6.83 3.76 6.65
N SER A 56 -6.26 2.68 6.13
CA SER A 56 -6.88 1.88 5.09
C SER A 56 -6.85 0.39 5.39
N GLY A 57 -7.81 -0.33 4.79
CA GLY A 57 -7.84 -1.78 4.75
C GLY A 57 -8.10 -2.25 3.33
N ASN A 58 -7.37 -3.24 2.87
CA ASN A 58 -7.43 -3.71 1.50
C ASN A 58 -7.57 -5.23 1.43
N TYR A 59 -8.29 -5.69 0.43
CA TYR A 59 -8.30 -7.07 -0.03
C TYR A 59 -7.82 -7.12 -1.47
N LEU A 60 -6.93 -8.05 -1.76
CA LEU A 60 -6.30 -8.24 -3.05
C LEU A 60 -6.34 -9.72 -3.43
N HIS A 61 -6.70 -9.99 -4.68
CA HIS A 61 -6.66 -11.31 -5.28
C HIS A 61 -5.81 -11.25 -6.55
N GLU A 62 -4.72 -11.99 -6.59
CA GLU A 62 -3.79 -12.07 -7.72
C GLU A 62 -3.56 -13.51 -8.13
N LYS A 63 -3.33 -13.72 -9.42
CA LYS A 63 -2.86 -14.99 -9.99
C LYS A 63 -1.39 -14.87 -10.34
N PHE A 64 -0.60 -15.88 -10.00
CA PHE A 64 0.78 -16.00 -10.47
C PHE A 64 0.81 -16.22 -11.98
N ILE A 65 1.56 -15.40 -12.69
CA ILE A 65 1.84 -15.53 -14.13
C ILE A 65 3.10 -16.36 -14.32
N ASN A 66 4.02 -16.26 -13.38
CA ASN A 66 5.22 -17.08 -13.25
C ASN A 66 5.66 -17.08 -11.77
N GLU A 67 6.75 -17.77 -11.46
CA GLU A 67 7.31 -17.91 -10.10
C GLU A 67 7.50 -16.59 -9.34
N ARG A 68 7.63 -15.47 -10.03
CA ARG A 68 7.98 -14.17 -9.44
C ARG A 68 6.96 -13.08 -9.67
N LEU A 69 6.10 -13.23 -10.66
CA LEU A 69 5.15 -12.20 -11.05
C LEU A 69 3.73 -12.66 -10.78
N SER A 70 2.98 -11.90 -9.99
CA SER A 70 1.54 -12.04 -9.85
C SER A 70 0.82 -10.77 -10.32
N ILE A 71 -0.37 -10.96 -10.88
CA ILE A 71 -1.23 -9.88 -11.36
C ILE A 71 -2.67 -10.16 -10.93
N GLY A 72 -3.38 -9.14 -10.53
CA GLY A 72 -4.77 -9.28 -10.11
C GLY A 72 -5.47 -7.97 -9.86
N ALA A 73 -6.49 -8.03 -9.04
CA ALA A 73 -7.33 -6.89 -8.69
C ALA A 73 -7.60 -6.84 -7.19
N GLY A 74 -7.86 -5.66 -6.70
CA GLY A 74 -8.16 -5.43 -5.30
C GLY A 74 -9.22 -4.37 -5.09
N ILE A 75 -9.75 -4.38 -3.88
CA ILE A 75 -10.70 -3.41 -3.37
C ILE A 75 -10.25 -3.01 -1.96
N GLY A 76 -10.49 -1.77 -1.59
CA GLY A 76 -10.13 -1.29 -0.26
C GLY A 76 -11.17 -0.34 0.32
N TYR A 77 -10.88 0.08 1.53
CA TYR A 77 -11.58 1.15 2.22
C TYR A 77 -10.54 2.06 2.86
N ASN A 78 -10.52 3.33 2.47
CA ASN A 78 -9.61 4.34 2.99
C ASN A 78 -10.41 5.38 3.76
N ARG A 79 -9.93 5.71 4.95
CA ARG A 79 -10.47 6.79 5.77
C ARG A 79 -9.41 7.85 5.97
N HIS A 80 -9.66 9.02 5.44
CA HIS A 80 -8.80 10.18 5.55
C HIS A 80 -9.20 11.03 6.76
N GLU A 81 -8.22 11.43 7.57
CA GLU A 81 -8.48 12.06 8.86
C GLU A 81 -8.62 13.57 8.78
N GLU A 82 -7.78 14.24 8.01
CA GLU A 82 -7.81 15.70 7.88
C GLU A 82 -9.02 16.18 7.06
N TYR A 83 -9.23 15.59 5.90
CA TYR A 83 -10.35 15.95 5.01
C TYR A 83 -11.66 15.23 5.37
N LYS A 84 -11.66 14.37 6.39
CA LYS A 84 -12.84 13.65 6.91
C LYS A 84 -13.70 13.02 5.82
N PHE A 85 -13.09 12.44 4.82
CA PHE A 85 -13.77 11.66 3.80
C PHE A 85 -13.36 10.19 3.84
N SER A 86 -14.17 9.37 3.22
CA SER A 86 -13.87 7.96 3.00
C SER A 86 -13.87 7.66 1.52
N ALA A 87 -13.03 6.73 1.10
CA ALA A 87 -12.92 6.30 -0.28
C ALA A 87 -12.95 4.78 -0.39
N ILE A 88 -13.53 4.27 -1.46
CA ILE A 88 -13.42 2.86 -1.85
C ILE A 88 -12.58 2.80 -3.11
N PRO A 89 -11.29 2.45 -3.01
CA PRO A 89 -10.45 2.18 -4.16
C PRO A 89 -10.78 0.81 -4.76
N VAL A 90 -10.81 0.76 -6.10
CA VAL A 90 -10.79 -0.47 -6.89
C VAL A 90 -9.62 -0.38 -7.84
N TYR A 91 -8.77 -1.40 -7.86
CA TYR A 91 -7.49 -1.31 -8.55
C TYR A 91 -7.03 -2.64 -9.14
N LEU A 92 -6.20 -2.53 -10.17
CA LEU A 92 -5.32 -3.60 -10.62
C LEU A 92 -4.04 -3.55 -9.82
N SER A 93 -3.47 -4.70 -9.55
CA SER A 93 -2.24 -4.85 -8.79
C SER A 93 -1.30 -5.83 -9.44
N SER A 94 -0.01 -5.60 -9.27
CA SER A 94 1.04 -6.50 -9.72
C SER A 94 2.16 -6.54 -8.70
N HIS A 95 2.50 -7.74 -8.22
CA HIS A 95 3.68 -7.98 -7.39
C HIS A 95 4.78 -8.65 -8.19
N TYR A 96 6.00 -8.17 -8.01
CA TYR A 96 7.20 -8.86 -8.46
C TYR A 96 8.06 -9.24 -7.26
N PHE A 97 8.23 -10.55 -7.04
CA PHE A 97 9.02 -11.14 -5.96
C PHE A 97 10.43 -11.42 -6.45
N PHE A 98 11.44 -10.88 -5.76
CA PHE A 98 12.84 -11.04 -6.18
C PHE A 98 13.40 -12.43 -5.88
N LEU A 99 12.86 -13.09 -4.85
CA LEU A 99 13.33 -14.40 -4.40
C LEU A 99 12.14 -15.36 -4.28
N ASP A 100 12.36 -16.58 -4.74
CA ASP A 100 11.46 -17.70 -4.49
C ASP A 100 11.92 -18.45 -3.23
N LYS A 101 11.76 -17.78 -2.07
CA LYS A 101 12.21 -18.31 -0.77
C LYS A 101 11.22 -17.90 0.32
N ARG A 102 11.38 -18.49 1.51
CA ARG A 102 10.61 -18.16 2.71
C ARG A 102 10.57 -16.66 2.98
N PHE A 103 11.67 -15.96 2.74
CA PHE A 103 11.79 -14.50 2.81
C PHE A 103 12.00 -13.98 1.40
N SER A 104 11.08 -13.16 0.93
CA SER A 104 11.12 -12.60 -0.43
C SER A 104 10.87 -11.10 -0.39
N PRO A 105 11.87 -10.29 -0.72
CA PRO A 105 11.64 -8.89 -1.05
C PRO A 105 10.73 -8.79 -2.29
N PHE A 106 9.91 -7.75 -2.36
CA PHE A 106 9.04 -7.52 -3.49
C PHE A 106 8.89 -6.03 -3.80
N VAL A 107 8.49 -5.76 -5.03
CA VAL A 107 7.90 -4.50 -5.44
C VAL A 107 6.46 -4.75 -5.86
N ASN A 108 5.59 -3.80 -5.59
CA ASN A 108 4.19 -3.86 -6.00
C ASN A 108 3.77 -2.53 -6.61
N LEU A 109 2.89 -2.60 -7.59
CA LEU A 109 2.23 -1.44 -8.18
C LEU A 109 0.72 -1.68 -8.18
N ARG A 110 -0.02 -0.76 -7.56
CA ARG A 110 -1.48 -0.68 -7.61
C ARG A 110 -1.87 0.52 -8.46
N VAL A 111 -2.77 0.32 -9.42
CA VAL A 111 -3.28 1.40 -10.28
C VAL A 111 -4.77 1.23 -10.43
N GLY A 112 -5.53 2.28 -10.19
CA GLY A 112 -6.98 2.18 -10.25
C GLY A 112 -7.69 3.49 -10.07
N GLY A 113 -8.89 3.41 -9.55
CA GLY A 113 -9.66 4.57 -9.21
C GLY A 113 -10.41 4.37 -7.91
N PHE A 114 -10.95 5.44 -7.40
CA PHE A 114 -11.69 5.43 -6.15
C PHE A 114 -12.97 6.27 -6.24
N ALA A 115 -13.99 5.80 -5.53
CA ALA A 115 -15.22 6.54 -5.29
C ALA A 115 -15.17 7.18 -3.90
N LEU A 116 -15.44 8.48 -3.83
CA LEU A 116 -15.49 9.26 -2.59
C LEU A 116 -16.88 9.28 -2.00
N PHE A 117 -16.98 9.14 -0.69
CA PHE A 117 -18.24 9.26 0.06
C PHE A 117 -18.00 9.84 1.45
N ASN A 118 -19.10 10.22 2.13
CA ASN A 118 -19.07 10.85 3.46
C ASN A 118 -18.21 12.13 3.57
N MET A 119 -18.02 12.86 2.47
CA MET A 119 -17.39 14.16 2.56
C MET A 119 -18.25 15.13 3.37
N LYS A 120 -17.73 15.59 4.47
CA LYS A 120 -18.21 16.82 5.08
C LYS A 120 -17.50 17.97 4.35
N ASN A 121 -18.22 19.05 4.03
CA ASN A 121 -17.61 20.25 3.49
C ASN A 121 -16.58 20.76 4.51
N VAL A 122 -15.32 20.38 4.32
CA VAL A 122 -14.23 20.86 5.14
C VAL A 122 -13.58 21.98 4.35
N GLY A 123 -13.78 23.20 4.80
CA GLY A 123 -13.01 24.34 4.32
C GLY A 123 -11.55 24.13 4.74
N THR A 124 -10.77 23.54 3.87
CA THR A 124 -9.33 23.46 4.06
C THR A 124 -8.75 24.78 3.57
N ASN A 125 -8.20 25.55 4.47
CA ASN A 125 -7.53 26.82 4.18
C ASN A 125 -8.23 27.65 3.10
N GLU A 126 -8.49 28.89 3.33
CA GLU A 126 -9.32 29.85 2.57
C GLU A 126 -9.24 29.78 1.03
N LYS A 127 -8.33 28.99 0.46
CA LYS A 127 -8.01 28.97 -0.96
C LYS A 127 -8.59 27.78 -1.75
N TYR A 128 -8.81 26.61 -1.14
CA TYR A 128 -9.31 25.40 -1.82
C TYR A 128 -10.35 24.67 -0.98
N SER A 129 -11.47 24.30 -1.58
CA SER A 129 -12.46 23.41 -0.96
C SER A 129 -12.68 22.19 -1.84
N LEU A 130 -12.77 21.01 -1.21
CA LEU A 130 -13.19 19.78 -1.87
C LEU A 130 -14.72 19.77 -1.92
N SER A 131 -15.32 19.91 -3.10
CA SER A 131 -16.78 19.90 -3.26
C SER A 131 -17.31 18.51 -3.58
N LYS A 132 -18.31 18.06 -2.83
CA LYS A 132 -18.97 16.77 -3.01
C LYS A 132 -19.66 16.63 -4.38
N GLU A 133 -20.14 17.72 -4.97
CA GLU A 133 -21.02 17.68 -6.15
C GLU A 133 -20.32 17.35 -7.48
N LYS A 134 -19.00 17.46 -7.56
CA LYS A 134 -18.25 17.25 -8.80
C LYS A 134 -17.11 16.24 -8.71
N GLN A 135 -17.03 15.47 -7.63
CA GLN A 135 -16.05 14.40 -7.52
C GLN A 135 -16.67 13.11 -8.05
N GLY A 136 -16.42 12.85 -9.32
CA GLY A 136 -16.64 11.56 -9.93
C GLY A 136 -15.54 10.56 -9.55
N PHE A 137 -15.36 9.58 -10.38
CA PHE A 137 -14.25 8.62 -10.29
C PHE A 137 -12.91 9.34 -10.43
N SER A 138 -12.04 9.15 -9.45
CA SER A 138 -10.69 9.73 -9.40
C SER A 138 -9.66 8.63 -9.55
N LEU A 139 -8.51 8.95 -10.15
CA LEU A 139 -7.44 7.99 -10.37
C LEU A 139 -6.50 7.95 -9.18
N PHE A 140 -5.96 6.76 -8.91
CA PHE A 140 -4.87 6.61 -7.96
C PHE A 140 -3.82 5.62 -8.46
N MET A 141 -2.60 5.79 -7.95
CA MET A 141 -1.47 4.92 -8.17
C MET A 141 -0.72 4.76 -6.85
N SER A 142 -0.33 3.53 -6.53
CA SER A 142 0.39 3.25 -5.29
C SER A 142 1.52 2.25 -5.57
N PRO A 143 2.72 2.74 -5.91
CA PRO A 143 3.93 1.93 -5.89
C PRO A 143 4.32 1.60 -4.45
N SER A 144 4.83 0.39 -4.23
CA SER A 144 5.34 -0.02 -2.92
C SER A 144 6.54 -0.96 -3.03
N VAL A 145 7.35 -0.96 -1.98
CA VAL A 145 8.44 -1.91 -1.79
C VAL A 145 8.27 -2.58 -0.44
N GLY A 146 8.55 -3.87 -0.37
CA GLY A 146 8.31 -4.61 0.87
C GLY A 146 8.98 -5.96 0.93
N VAL A 147 8.59 -6.70 1.95
CA VAL A 147 9.07 -8.06 2.21
C VAL A 147 7.88 -8.96 2.50
N LYS A 148 7.93 -10.16 1.96
CA LYS A 148 7.02 -11.26 2.27
C LYS A 148 7.79 -12.31 3.05
N MET A 149 7.20 -12.82 4.13
CA MET A 149 7.73 -13.92 4.92
C MET A 149 6.68 -15.02 5.05
N HIS A 150 6.98 -16.19 4.54
CA HIS A 150 6.12 -17.37 4.73
C HIS A 150 6.23 -17.92 6.15
N ILE A 151 5.10 -18.03 6.84
CA ILE A 151 4.98 -18.71 8.13
C ILE A 151 4.80 -20.22 7.89
N THR A 152 3.91 -20.55 6.96
CA THR A 152 3.66 -21.90 6.47
C THR A 152 3.80 -21.93 4.95
N THR A 153 3.60 -23.08 4.31
CA THR A 153 3.59 -23.20 2.85
C THR A 153 2.53 -22.31 2.19
N ASN A 154 1.41 -22.04 2.87
CA ASN A 154 0.26 -21.35 2.30
C ASN A 154 -0.03 -19.99 2.95
N ILE A 155 0.58 -19.68 4.10
CA ILE A 155 0.31 -18.46 4.86
C ILE A 155 1.60 -17.69 5.04
N GLY A 156 1.56 -16.40 4.79
CA GLY A 156 2.68 -15.49 5.01
C GLY A 156 2.23 -14.15 5.57
N ILE A 157 3.21 -13.40 6.01
CA ILE A 157 3.07 -12.00 6.41
C ILE A 157 3.79 -11.14 5.37
N MET A 158 3.20 -10.01 5.05
CA MET A 158 3.75 -8.99 4.17
C MET A 158 3.87 -7.67 4.92
N ALA A 159 4.98 -6.97 4.71
CA ALA A 159 5.16 -5.61 5.19
C ALA A 159 5.77 -4.77 4.07
N SER A 160 5.25 -3.56 3.86
CA SER A 160 5.73 -2.67 2.79
C SER A 160 5.59 -1.20 3.15
N ILE A 161 6.33 -0.39 2.41
CA ILE A 161 6.19 1.06 2.37
C ILE A 161 5.65 1.41 0.99
N SER A 162 4.64 2.27 0.95
CA SER A 162 3.99 2.73 -0.28
C SER A 162 3.99 4.25 -0.38
N ASP A 163 3.96 4.75 -1.61
CA ASP A 163 3.58 6.13 -1.93
C ASP A 163 2.21 6.08 -2.63
N GLU A 164 1.19 6.58 -1.96
CA GLU A 164 -0.17 6.62 -2.50
C GLU A 164 -0.41 7.98 -3.15
N ALA A 165 -0.45 8.00 -4.47
CA ALA A 165 -0.68 9.20 -5.26
C ALA A 165 -2.13 9.26 -5.76
N TYR A 166 -2.87 10.27 -5.35
CA TYR A 166 -4.28 10.49 -5.69
C TYR A 166 -4.44 11.72 -6.58
N LEU A 167 -5.14 11.57 -7.70
CA LEU A 167 -5.52 12.68 -8.54
C LEU A 167 -6.94 13.14 -8.17
N VAL A 168 -7.05 14.24 -7.47
CA VAL A 168 -8.34 14.81 -7.02
C VAL A 168 -8.63 16.15 -7.70
N LYS A 169 -9.92 16.47 -7.84
CA LYS A 169 -10.38 17.79 -8.32
C LYS A 169 -10.66 18.67 -7.12
N ALA A 170 -9.89 19.75 -6.96
CA ALA A 170 -10.09 20.76 -5.94
C ALA A 170 -10.65 22.06 -6.56
N PHE A 171 -11.62 22.67 -5.89
CA PHE A 171 -12.18 23.96 -6.29
C PHE A 171 -11.27 25.08 -5.80
N ASP A 172 -10.78 25.92 -6.73
CA ASP A 172 -10.00 27.12 -6.43
C ASP A 172 -10.94 28.31 -6.25
N THR A 173 -11.17 28.70 -5.01
CA THR A 173 -12.10 29.81 -4.64
C THR A 173 -11.69 31.14 -5.25
N ASN A 174 -10.39 31.38 -5.48
CA ASN A 174 -9.91 32.65 -6.05
C ASN A 174 -10.15 32.75 -7.55
N LYS A 175 -10.18 31.60 -8.25
CA LYS A 175 -10.35 31.54 -9.71
C LYS A 175 -11.72 31.06 -10.13
N ASN A 176 -12.56 30.67 -9.17
CA ASN A 176 -13.89 30.08 -9.39
C ASN A 176 -13.87 28.93 -10.41
N ASP A 177 -12.80 28.10 -10.34
CA ASP A 177 -12.53 27.02 -11.29
C ASP A 177 -12.01 25.77 -10.59
N TYR A 178 -12.15 24.60 -11.25
CA TYR A 178 -11.67 23.31 -10.75
C TYR A 178 -10.27 23.02 -11.28
N LYS A 179 -9.36 22.65 -10.38
CA LYS A 179 -8.03 22.20 -10.72
C LYS A 179 -7.78 20.77 -10.24
N SER A 180 -7.14 19.99 -11.10
CA SER A 180 -6.61 18.70 -10.69
C SER A 180 -5.41 18.90 -9.78
N LYS A 181 -5.41 18.24 -8.62
CA LYS A 181 -4.33 18.24 -7.65
C LYS A 181 -3.87 16.80 -7.42
N LEU A 182 -2.57 16.62 -7.33
CA LEU A 182 -1.94 15.37 -6.97
C LEU A 182 -1.64 15.42 -5.47
N ILE A 183 -2.18 14.46 -4.74
CA ILE A 183 -1.95 14.26 -3.31
C ILE A 183 -1.03 13.06 -3.16
N HIS A 184 -0.05 13.15 -2.29
CA HIS A 184 0.87 12.07 -1.95
C HIS A 184 0.79 11.73 -0.48
N ASP A 185 0.63 10.44 -0.18
CA ASP A 185 0.59 9.92 1.17
C ASP A 185 1.59 8.75 1.28
N LEU A 186 2.56 8.87 2.19
CA LEU A 186 3.48 7.79 2.49
C LEU A 186 2.85 6.83 3.49
N GLY A 187 2.68 5.58 3.07
CA GLY A 187 2.04 4.53 3.84
C GLY A 187 2.99 3.45 4.32
N ILE A 188 2.66 2.88 5.48
CA ILE A 188 3.22 1.62 5.97
C ILE A 188 2.09 0.60 5.95
N ASN A 189 2.30 -0.51 5.24
CA ASN A 189 1.31 -1.56 5.09
C ASN A 189 1.79 -2.82 5.81
N VAL A 190 0.88 -3.48 6.50
CA VAL A 190 1.11 -4.81 7.10
C VAL A 190 -0.08 -5.69 6.76
N GLY A 191 0.18 -6.90 6.28
CA GLY A 191 -0.87 -7.78 5.84
C GLY A 191 -0.54 -9.26 6.02
N VAL A 192 -1.58 -10.06 5.87
CA VAL A 192 -1.48 -11.52 5.81
C VAL A 192 -1.77 -11.94 4.38
N CYS A 193 -0.94 -12.80 3.84
CA CYS A 193 -1.15 -13.39 2.53
C CYS A 193 -1.45 -14.88 2.63
N PHE A 194 -2.38 -15.32 1.79
CA PHE A 194 -2.77 -16.71 1.65
C PHE A 194 -2.52 -17.14 0.21
N GLN A 195 -1.77 -18.21 0.05
CA GLN A 195 -1.54 -18.77 -1.25
C GLN A 195 -2.36 -20.05 -1.41
N ILE A 196 -3.20 -20.08 -2.42
CA ILE A 196 -4.06 -21.21 -2.74
C ILE A 196 -3.50 -21.81 -4.02
N LYS A 197 -3.09 -23.08 -3.99
CA LYS A 197 -2.71 -23.83 -5.20
C LYS A 197 -3.91 -23.91 -6.13
N GLY A 198 -3.72 -23.64 -7.42
CA GLY A 198 -4.74 -23.81 -8.43
C GLY A 198 -5.15 -25.30 -8.51
N TRP A 199 -6.40 -25.53 -8.86
CA TRP A 199 -6.94 -26.86 -9.19
C TRP A 199 -6.52 -27.24 -10.60
#